data_b53704311d25e362bae7aa439c516445
#
_entry.id   b53704311d25e362bae7aa439c516445
#
_cell.length_a   1.000
_cell.length_b   1.000
_cell.length_c   1.000
_cell.angle_alpha   90.00
_cell.angle_beta   90.00
_cell.angle_gamma   90.00
#
_symmetry.space_group_name_H-M   'P 1'
#
loop_
_entity.id
_entity.type
_entity.pdbx_description
1 polymer ?
#
loop_
_entity_poly.entity_id
_entity_poly.type
_entity_poly.pdbx_seq_one_letter_code
_entity_poly.pdbx_strand_id
1 'polypeptide(L)'
;MEAILFLVDEHGDDFNFIHVSVAVNTLYKVATPESAKTLTEDERFAKLFDLVRNRCKKFKAREIAGVLHGLAVLHADFGVHAVDEELAKDLVNVAEREARGMNEQHVANDVLNALGKLDAAASQMSMSG
;
A
#
# COMPACT_ATOMS: atom_id res chain seq x y z
N MET A 1 0.08 14.78 -6.47
CA MET A 1 -0.09 13.43 -7.07
C MET A 1 0.67 13.25 -8.38
N GLU A 2 0.59 14.20 -9.29
CA GLU A 2 1.31 14.10 -10.57
C GLU A 2 2.82 13.93 -10.41
N ALA A 3 3.45 14.63 -9.47
CA ALA A 3 4.88 14.52 -9.25
C ALA A 3 5.29 13.09 -8.85
N ILE A 4 4.49 12.44 -8.01
CA ILE A 4 4.76 11.07 -7.57
C ILE A 4 4.58 10.09 -8.73
N LEU A 5 3.49 10.23 -9.47
CA LEU A 5 3.22 9.36 -10.63
C LEU A 5 4.27 9.55 -11.74
N PHE A 6 4.73 10.77 -11.94
CA PHE A 6 5.81 11.05 -12.88
C PHE A 6 7.10 10.32 -12.47
N LEU A 7 7.47 10.39 -11.19
CA LEU A 7 8.66 9.69 -10.70
C LEU A 7 8.54 8.18 -10.85
N VAL A 8 7.36 7.63 -10.60
CA VAL A 8 7.13 6.19 -10.80
C VAL A 8 7.32 5.81 -12.26
N ASP A 9 6.78 6.61 -13.18
CA ASP A 9 6.88 6.35 -14.61
C ASP A 9 8.32 6.41 -15.10
N GLU A 10 9.05 7.46 -14.72
CA GLU A 10 10.41 7.71 -15.22
C GLU A 10 11.49 6.89 -14.50
N HIS A 11 11.34 6.66 -13.20
CA HIS A 11 12.39 6.10 -12.36
C HIS A 11 11.98 4.88 -11.56
N GLY A 12 10.75 4.39 -11.76
CA GLY A 12 10.21 3.29 -10.96
C GLY A 12 11.06 2.03 -11.00
N ASP A 13 11.68 1.73 -12.14
CA ASP A 13 12.50 0.53 -12.29
C ASP A 13 13.74 0.56 -11.39
N ASP A 14 14.18 1.76 -10.99
CA ASP A 14 15.32 1.95 -10.09
C ASP A 14 14.90 2.05 -8.61
N PHE A 15 13.60 1.99 -8.32
CA PHE A 15 13.11 2.08 -6.95
C PHE A 15 13.46 0.83 -6.16
N ASN A 16 14.00 1.03 -4.95
CA ASN A 16 14.13 -0.05 -3.97
C ASN A 16 12.88 -0.09 -3.10
N PHE A 17 12.86 -1.00 -2.11
CA PHE A 17 11.69 -1.18 -1.23
C PHE A 17 11.38 0.08 -0.41
N ILE A 18 12.38 0.88 -0.07
CA ILE A 18 12.17 2.13 0.68
C ILE A 18 11.49 3.15 -0.22
N HIS A 19 11.95 3.31 -1.45
CA HIS A 19 11.36 4.25 -2.42
C HIS A 19 9.90 3.90 -2.70
N VAL A 20 9.60 2.62 -2.85
CA VAL A 20 8.23 2.15 -3.10
C VAL A 20 7.32 2.50 -1.91
N SER A 21 7.78 2.23 -0.69
CA SER A 21 6.98 2.53 0.50
C SER A 21 6.73 4.03 0.66
N VAL A 22 7.74 4.85 0.39
CA VAL A 22 7.61 6.32 0.43
C VAL A 22 6.63 6.80 -0.63
N ALA A 23 6.68 6.24 -1.84
CA ALA A 23 5.77 6.62 -2.91
C ALA A 23 4.31 6.36 -2.53
N VAL A 24 4.01 5.17 -2.00
CA VAL A 24 2.65 4.84 -1.54
C VAL A 24 2.23 5.76 -0.40
N ASN A 25 3.11 5.98 0.57
CA ASN A 25 2.83 6.81 1.73
C ASN A 25 2.58 8.28 1.34
N THR A 26 3.33 8.80 0.38
CA THR A 26 3.14 10.15 -0.11
C THR A 26 1.86 10.28 -0.93
N LEU A 27 1.55 9.26 -1.74
CA LEU A 27 0.39 9.27 -2.62
C LEU A 27 -0.91 9.46 -1.84
N TYR A 28 -1.10 8.71 -0.75
CA TYR A 28 -2.34 8.86 0.02
C TYR A 28 -2.45 10.21 0.71
N LYS A 29 -1.32 10.82 1.07
CA LYS A 29 -1.30 12.14 1.73
C LYS A 29 -1.69 13.27 0.79
N VAL A 30 -1.39 13.14 -0.49
CA VAL A 30 -1.68 14.19 -1.49
C VAL A 30 -2.93 13.90 -2.30
N ALA A 31 -3.55 12.74 -2.09
CA ALA A 31 -4.77 12.36 -2.81
C ALA A 31 -5.93 13.27 -2.42
N THR A 32 -6.74 13.61 -3.42
CA THR A 32 -8.00 14.32 -3.23
C THR A 32 -9.13 13.47 -3.79
N PRO A 33 -10.40 13.72 -3.42
CA PRO A 33 -11.50 12.96 -4.02
C PRO A 33 -11.50 13.03 -5.55
N GLU A 34 -11.12 14.16 -6.12
CA GLU A 34 -11.09 14.34 -7.57
C GLU A 34 -9.94 13.55 -8.22
N SER A 35 -8.74 13.59 -7.65
CA SER A 35 -7.61 12.85 -8.21
C SER A 35 -7.77 11.35 -8.03
N ALA A 36 -8.42 10.92 -6.95
CA ALA A 36 -8.67 9.51 -6.69
C ALA A 36 -9.60 8.87 -7.72
N LYS A 37 -10.52 9.63 -8.30
CA LYS A 37 -11.47 9.11 -9.30
C LYS A 37 -10.77 8.56 -10.55
N THR A 38 -9.66 9.19 -10.96
CA THR A 38 -8.92 8.78 -12.15
C THR A 38 -7.71 7.92 -11.84
N LEU A 39 -7.38 7.77 -10.56
CA LEU A 39 -6.15 7.10 -10.14
C LEU A 39 -6.10 5.63 -10.58
N THR A 40 -7.21 4.91 -10.44
CA THR A 40 -7.29 3.49 -10.81
C THR A 40 -7.16 3.25 -12.31
N GLU A 41 -7.43 4.27 -13.13
CA GLU A 41 -7.32 4.21 -14.58
C GLU A 41 -5.92 4.61 -15.06
N ASP A 42 -5.08 5.15 -14.18
CA ASP A 42 -3.75 5.63 -14.52
C ASP A 42 -2.76 4.47 -14.56
N GLU A 43 -2.12 4.28 -15.72
CA GLU A 43 -1.12 3.22 -15.91
C GLU A 43 0.07 3.35 -14.96
N ARG A 44 0.40 4.56 -14.56
CA ARG A 44 1.50 4.83 -13.62
C ARG A 44 1.16 4.31 -12.22
N PHE A 45 -0.11 4.37 -11.85
CA PHE A 45 -0.59 3.78 -10.59
C PHE A 45 -0.46 2.26 -10.62
N ALA A 46 -0.85 1.64 -11.74
CA ALA A 46 -0.68 0.20 -11.91
C ALA A 46 0.80 -0.20 -11.83
N LYS A 47 1.68 0.59 -12.43
CA LYS A 47 3.13 0.36 -12.34
C LYS A 47 3.62 0.41 -10.90
N LEU A 48 3.12 1.36 -10.10
CA LEU A 48 3.49 1.45 -8.68
C LEU A 48 3.10 0.17 -7.94
N PHE A 49 1.94 -0.39 -8.21
CA PHE A 49 1.50 -1.63 -7.57
C PHE A 49 2.30 -2.84 -8.01
N ASP A 50 2.73 -2.90 -9.26
CA ASP A 50 3.68 -3.92 -9.69
C ASP A 50 5.00 -3.82 -8.93
N LEU A 51 5.46 -2.60 -8.67
CA LEU A 51 6.65 -2.39 -7.85
C LEU A 51 6.43 -2.84 -6.40
N VAL A 52 5.25 -2.58 -5.84
CA VAL A 52 4.89 -3.07 -4.50
C VAL A 52 4.98 -4.60 -4.47
N ARG A 53 4.38 -5.29 -5.45
CA ARG A 53 4.45 -6.75 -5.54
C ARG A 53 5.89 -7.27 -5.58
N ASN A 54 6.72 -6.61 -6.37
CA ASN A 54 8.10 -7.05 -6.60
C ASN A 54 9.02 -6.74 -5.42
N ARG A 55 8.69 -5.78 -4.59
CA ARG A 55 9.56 -5.29 -3.50
C ARG A 55 9.05 -5.60 -2.10
N CYS A 56 7.78 -6.01 -1.96
CA CYS A 56 7.15 -6.13 -0.63
C CYS A 56 7.83 -7.12 0.29
N LYS A 57 8.43 -8.17 -0.24
CA LYS A 57 9.13 -9.17 0.57
C LYS A 57 10.34 -8.61 1.31
N LYS A 58 10.88 -7.49 0.83
CA LYS A 58 12.01 -6.80 1.46
C LYS A 58 11.59 -5.75 2.47
N PHE A 59 10.30 -5.45 2.57
CA PHE A 59 9.80 -4.46 3.51
C PHE A 59 10.13 -4.86 4.95
N LYS A 60 10.59 -3.87 5.71
CA LYS A 60 10.75 -3.99 7.16
C LYS A 60 9.51 -3.43 7.85
N ALA A 61 9.51 -3.44 9.18
CA ALA A 61 8.35 -3.03 9.97
C ALA A 61 7.81 -1.65 9.58
N ARG A 62 8.71 -0.69 9.39
CA ARG A 62 8.33 0.69 9.06
C ARG A 62 7.68 0.77 7.67
N GLU A 63 8.28 0.14 6.68
CA GLU A 63 7.79 0.18 5.30
C GLU A 63 6.44 -0.53 5.18
N ILE A 64 6.30 -1.71 5.78
CA ILE A 64 5.03 -2.43 5.68
C ILE A 64 3.91 -1.69 6.41
N ALA A 65 4.19 -1.10 7.57
CA ALA A 65 3.19 -0.32 8.31
C ALA A 65 2.73 0.89 7.47
N GLY A 66 3.67 1.61 6.85
CA GLY A 66 3.34 2.75 6.01
C GLY A 66 2.54 2.39 4.77
N VAL A 67 2.92 1.31 4.10
CA VAL A 67 2.21 0.85 2.89
C VAL A 67 0.80 0.40 3.24
N LEU A 68 0.64 -0.42 4.29
CA LEU A 68 -0.68 -0.88 4.71
C LEU A 68 -1.58 0.28 5.12
N HIS A 69 -1.05 1.23 5.86
CA HIS A 69 -1.81 2.41 6.26
C HIS A 69 -2.24 3.22 5.04
N GLY A 70 -1.33 3.47 4.10
CA GLY A 70 -1.63 4.22 2.88
C GLY A 70 -2.71 3.54 2.03
N LEU A 71 -2.60 2.23 1.85
CA LEU A 71 -3.59 1.47 1.09
C LEU A 71 -4.95 1.47 1.77
N ALA A 72 -4.97 1.36 3.10
CA ALA A 72 -6.20 1.39 3.88
C ALA A 72 -6.90 2.76 3.77
N VAL A 73 -6.14 3.85 3.83
CA VAL A 73 -6.68 5.22 3.67
C VAL A 73 -7.23 5.42 2.26
N LEU A 74 -6.49 5.00 1.23
CA LEU A 74 -6.97 5.12 -0.16
C LEU A 74 -8.28 4.37 -0.35
N HIS A 75 -8.41 3.20 0.25
CA HIS A 75 -9.65 2.44 0.16
C HIS A 75 -10.78 3.09 0.97
N ALA A 76 -10.53 3.42 2.24
CA ALA A 76 -11.56 3.89 3.15
C ALA A 76 -12.05 5.31 2.81
N ASP A 77 -11.12 6.20 2.49
CA ASP A 77 -11.44 7.61 2.28
C ASP A 77 -11.79 7.95 0.83
N PHE A 78 -11.24 7.21 -0.12
CA PHE A 78 -11.37 7.53 -1.54
C PHE A 78 -11.96 6.41 -2.38
N GLY A 79 -12.22 5.25 -1.79
CA GLY A 79 -12.80 4.11 -2.52
C GLY A 79 -11.86 3.48 -3.55
N VAL A 80 -10.55 3.68 -3.41
CA VAL A 80 -9.57 3.14 -4.35
C VAL A 80 -9.28 1.68 -4.02
N HIS A 81 -9.65 0.78 -4.92
CA HIS A 81 -9.40 -0.66 -4.79
C HIS A 81 -8.12 -1.02 -5.56
N ALA A 82 -7.01 -1.00 -4.85
CA ALA A 82 -5.70 -1.19 -5.47
C ALA A 82 -5.07 -2.55 -5.15
N VAL A 83 -5.63 -3.26 -4.18
CA VAL A 83 -5.05 -4.49 -3.65
C VAL A 83 -5.91 -5.67 -4.09
N ASP A 84 -5.34 -6.55 -4.91
CA ASP A 84 -6.01 -7.82 -5.23
C ASP A 84 -5.72 -8.85 -4.12
N GLU A 85 -6.37 -10.00 -4.21
CA GLU A 85 -6.28 -11.05 -3.20
C GLU A 85 -4.84 -11.57 -3.03
N GLU A 86 -4.12 -11.73 -4.13
CA GLU A 86 -2.74 -12.21 -4.10
C GLU A 86 -1.80 -11.22 -3.41
N LEU A 87 -1.90 -9.95 -3.77
CA LEU A 87 -1.10 -8.90 -3.12
C LEU A 87 -1.45 -8.77 -1.64
N ALA A 88 -2.74 -8.88 -1.30
CA ALA A 88 -3.17 -8.84 0.10
C ALA A 88 -2.52 -9.95 0.92
N LYS A 89 -2.45 -11.17 0.38
CA LYS A 89 -1.79 -12.29 1.05
C LYS A 89 -0.30 -12.03 1.27
N ASP A 90 0.37 -11.50 0.25
CA ASP A 90 1.80 -11.19 0.35
C ASP A 90 2.06 -10.13 1.41
N LEU A 91 1.25 -9.08 1.44
CA LEU A 91 1.39 -8.00 2.43
C LEU A 91 1.10 -8.51 3.85
N VAL A 92 0.09 -9.35 4.03
CA VAL A 92 -0.23 -9.96 5.33
C VAL A 92 0.95 -10.81 5.81
N ASN A 93 1.53 -11.63 4.94
CA ASN A 93 2.68 -12.47 5.29
C ASN A 93 3.88 -11.63 5.73
N VAL A 94 4.17 -10.55 5.01
CA VAL A 94 5.26 -9.64 5.37
C VAL A 94 4.97 -8.97 6.71
N ALA A 95 3.74 -8.50 6.92
CA ALA A 95 3.35 -7.84 8.16
C ALA A 95 3.46 -8.79 9.36
N GLU A 96 3.02 -10.04 9.22
CA GLU A 96 3.15 -11.05 10.28
C GLU A 96 4.62 -11.33 10.61
N ARG A 97 5.46 -11.48 9.59
CA ARG A 97 6.89 -11.71 9.78
C ARG A 97 7.53 -10.57 10.56
N GLU A 98 7.24 -9.32 10.18
CA GLU A 98 7.83 -8.16 10.81
C GLU A 98 7.26 -7.91 12.21
N ALA A 99 5.97 -8.20 12.43
CA ALA A 99 5.35 -8.07 13.75
C ALA A 99 6.02 -8.99 14.78
N ARG A 100 6.43 -10.19 14.38
CA ARG A 100 7.12 -11.12 15.28
C ARG A 100 8.48 -10.62 15.75
N GLY A 101 9.14 -9.78 14.94
CA GLY A 101 10.43 -9.20 15.28
C GLY A 101 10.37 -7.85 15.95
N MET A 102 9.18 -7.30 16.17
CA MET A 102 9.02 -5.97 16.74
C MET A 102 9.19 -5.96 18.25
N ASN A 103 10.05 -5.05 18.71
CA ASN A 103 10.22 -4.81 20.14
C ASN A 103 9.41 -3.59 20.63
N GLU A 104 8.90 -2.77 19.71
CA GLU A 104 8.16 -1.57 20.05
C GLU A 104 6.66 -1.81 19.90
N GLN A 105 5.94 -1.73 21.01
CA GLN A 105 4.52 -2.06 21.08
C GLN A 105 3.66 -1.18 20.17
N HIS A 106 3.95 0.11 20.08
CA HIS A 106 3.14 1.01 19.25
C HIS A 106 3.28 0.72 17.76
N VAL A 107 4.46 0.31 17.30
CA VAL A 107 4.69 -0.06 15.90
C VAL A 107 3.93 -1.35 15.57
N ALA A 108 3.98 -2.33 16.48
CA ALA A 108 3.22 -3.57 16.33
C ALA A 108 1.71 -3.29 16.26
N ASN A 109 1.20 -2.39 17.12
CA ASN A 109 -0.21 -2.00 17.11
C ASN A 109 -0.61 -1.32 15.81
N ASP A 110 0.24 -0.46 15.25
CA ASP A 110 -0.03 0.21 13.97
C ASP A 110 -0.14 -0.79 12.83
N VAL A 111 0.75 -1.79 12.79
CA VAL A 111 0.69 -2.86 11.80
C VAL A 111 -0.59 -3.68 11.94
N LEU A 112 -0.95 -4.04 13.17
CA LEU A 112 -2.16 -4.82 13.43
C LEU A 112 -3.43 -4.05 13.06
N ASN A 113 -3.47 -2.74 13.32
CA ASN A 113 -4.60 -1.90 12.92
C ASN A 113 -4.72 -1.83 11.40
N ALA A 114 -3.61 -1.65 10.70
CA ALA A 114 -3.60 -1.59 9.25
C ALA A 114 -4.03 -2.93 8.64
N LEU A 115 -3.60 -4.06 9.22
CA LEU A 115 -4.03 -5.38 8.80
C LEU A 115 -5.53 -5.57 8.96
N GLY A 116 -6.09 -5.13 10.10
CA GLY A 116 -7.53 -5.21 10.34
C GLY A 116 -8.33 -4.46 9.29
N LYS A 117 -7.88 -3.27 8.91
CA LYS A 117 -8.53 -2.47 7.86
C LYS A 117 -8.45 -3.13 6.49
N LEU A 118 -7.31 -3.73 6.15
CA LEU A 118 -7.15 -4.45 4.89
C LEU A 118 -7.99 -5.71 4.84
N ASP A 119 -8.07 -6.47 5.92
CA ASP A 119 -8.91 -7.66 6.00
C ASP A 119 -10.39 -7.30 5.80
N ALA A 120 -10.85 -6.22 6.44
CA ALA A 120 -12.21 -5.74 6.27
C ALA A 120 -12.48 -5.34 4.81
N ALA A 121 -11.53 -4.65 4.18
CA ALA A 121 -11.64 -4.25 2.78
C ALA A 121 -11.66 -5.46 1.85
N ALA A 122 -10.78 -6.44 2.07
CA ALA A 122 -10.72 -7.66 1.28
C ALA A 122 -12.00 -8.48 1.43
N SER A 123 -12.54 -8.57 2.65
CA SER A 123 -13.80 -9.26 2.91
C SER A 123 -14.96 -8.61 2.17
N GLN A 124 -15.02 -7.27 2.16
CA GLN A 124 -16.04 -6.54 1.42
C GLN A 124 -15.93 -6.77 -0.09
N MET A 125 -14.71 -6.79 -0.62
CA MET A 125 -14.47 -7.08 -2.03
C MET A 125 -14.91 -8.49 -2.40
N SER A 126 -14.64 -9.46 -1.55
CA SER A 126 -15.04 -10.86 -1.77
C SER A 126 -16.57 -11.02 -1.74
N MET A 127 -17.26 -10.27 -0.89
CA MET A 127 -18.72 -10.32 -0.77
C MET A 127 -19.42 -9.60 -1.91
N SER A 128 -18.80 -8.61 -2.50
CA SER A 128 -19.41 -7.83 -3.58
C SER A 128 -19.16 -8.44 -4.96
N GLY A 129 -18.28 -9.37 -5.02
CA GLY A 129 -17.96 -10.11 -6.25
C GLY A 129 -18.88 -11.27 -6.43
#